data_87a5400fbefc7d9233e3973287f2c440
#
_entry.id   87a5400fbefc7d9233e3973287f2c440
#
_cell.length_a   1.000
_cell.length_b   1.000
_cell.length_c   1.000
_cell.angle_alpha   90.00
_cell.angle_beta   90.00
_cell.angle_gamma   90.00
#
_symmetry.space_group_name_H-M   'P 1'
#
loop_
_entity.id
_entity.type
_entity.pdbx_description
1 polymer ?
#
loop_
_entity_poly.entity_id
_entity_poly.type
_entity_poly.pdbx_seq_one_letter_code
_entity_poly.pdbx_strand_id
1 'polypeptide(L)'
;MTDNKETLIAVLVNKGLDGDMDAVNACEDRIVRGKAKAMIAKVKKGTAERPSVPQSSAPASAPGPLDVSSLSKEDMVSYLVNKGLDGDMDVVNACEDKIVRGKAKAMIVKVKKGTAERPPMPVSTIPSNAVDTSKEEIPSVEVNKVINPKVREMIEEKFPGTTIDNEKAIQLHPERWFDIASWLKNEESLFFDSLQCQMGIDVGDENLESRYNLHSMKHDHYIEIRITVSRSNSKIPSVEKIWRIADWFERETYDMLGIEFIGHRDLRRILLPEDWEGWPLRKDYQEQETYHGIVVPKVKEGWE
;
A
#
# COMPACT_ATOMS: atom_id res chain seq x y z
N MET A 1 -10.24 -18.07 -25.36
CA MET A 1 -9.58 -17.14 -26.32
C MET A 1 -10.40 -15.89 -26.64
N THR A 2 -11.71 -15.87 -26.40
CA THR A 2 -12.60 -14.70 -26.65
C THR A 2 -12.49 -13.65 -25.54
N ASP A 3 -12.37 -14.03 -24.27
CA ASP A 3 -12.33 -13.09 -23.13
C ASP A 3 -11.14 -12.09 -23.14
N ASN A 4 -10.00 -12.53 -23.64
CA ASN A 4 -8.81 -11.67 -23.66
C ASN A 4 -8.90 -10.54 -24.71
N LYS A 5 -9.61 -10.78 -25.83
CA LYS A 5 -9.80 -9.73 -26.86
C LYS A 5 -10.84 -8.69 -26.47
N GLU A 6 -11.89 -9.07 -25.75
CA GLU A 6 -12.92 -8.13 -25.27
C GLU A 6 -12.34 -7.21 -24.17
N THR A 7 -11.56 -7.78 -23.26
CA THR A 7 -10.84 -6.99 -22.25
C THR A 7 -9.86 -6.00 -22.88
N LEU A 8 -9.11 -6.43 -23.91
CA LEU A 8 -8.19 -5.55 -24.63
C LEU A 8 -8.93 -4.43 -25.37
N ILE A 9 -10.09 -4.73 -25.96
CA ILE A 9 -10.93 -3.69 -26.60
C ILE A 9 -11.39 -2.67 -25.56
N ALA A 10 -11.86 -3.11 -24.37
CA ALA A 10 -12.31 -2.22 -23.31
C ALA A 10 -11.17 -1.30 -22.81
N VAL A 11 -9.96 -1.83 -22.64
CA VAL A 11 -8.77 -1.03 -22.26
C VAL A 11 -8.44 0.01 -23.32
N LEU A 12 -8.42 -0.36 -24.61
CA LEU A 12 -8.12 0.57 -25.70
C LEU A 12 -9.19 1.63 -25.88
N VAL A 13 -10.47 1.29 -25.66
CA VAL A 13 -11.57 2.26 -25.69
C VAL A 13 -11.39 3.31 -24.59
N ASN A 14 -11.08 2.88 -23.38
CA ASN A 14 -10.87 3.81 -22.27
C ASN A 14 -9.68 4.75 -22.54
N LYS A 15 -8.53 4.21 -22.98
CA LYS A 15 -7.38 5.04 -23.37
C LYS A 15 -7.72 6.06 -24.45
N GLY A 16 -8.45 5.64 -25.49
CA GLY A 16 -8.83 6.53 -26.56
C GLY A 16 -9.90 7.58 -26.18
N LEU A 17 -10.73 7.30 -25.17
CA LEU A 17 -11.65 8.27 -24.58
C LEU A 17 -10.92 9.28 -23.70
N ASP A 18 -9.86 8.84 -23.03
CA ASP A 18 -9.00 9.66 -22.18
C ASP A 18 -7.94 10.48 -22.99
N GLY A 19 -8.00 10.43 -24.33
CA GLY A 19 -7.16 11.24 -25.23
C GLY A 19 -5.99 10.50 -25.88
N ASP A 20 -5.60 9.31 -25.36
CA ASP A 20 -4.48 8.50 -25.89
C ASP A 20 -4.90 7.70 -27.14
N MET A 21 -5.07 8.39 -28.25
CA MET A 21 -5.36 7.76 -29.54
C MET A 21 -4.15 7.04 -30.14
N ASP A 22 -2.94 7.35 -29.69
CA ASP A 22 -1.72 6.72 -30.17
C ASP A 22 -1.62 5.27 -29.70
N ALA A 23 -2.01 4.99 -28.45
CA ALA A 23 -2.12 3.62 -27.96
C ALA A 23 -3.15 2.78 -28.74
N VAL A 24 -4.27 3.40 -29.17
CA VAL A 24 -5.27 2.71 -30.02
C VAL A 24 -4.71 2.44 -31.43
N ASN A 25 -3.95 3.36 -31.98
CA ASN A 25 -3.35 3.24 -33.30
C ASN A 25 -2.19 2.23 -33.34
N ALA A 26 -1.42 2.12 -32.23
CA ALA A 26 -0.31 1.19 -32.07
C ALA A 26 -0.75 -0.28 -31.91
N CYS A 27 -2.04 -0.54 -31.70
CA CYS A 27 -2.52 -1.92 -31.59
C CYS A 27 -2.32 -2.70 -32.91
N GLU A 28 -1.55 -3.78 -32.87
CA GLU A 28 -1.23 -4.60 -34.06
C GLU A 28 -2.44 -5.37 -34.59
N ASP A 29 -3.34 -5.84 -33.70
CA ASP A 29 -4.54 -6.57 -34.13
C ASP A 29 -5.54 -5.58 -34.78
N ARG A 30 -5.62 -5.67 -36.12
CA ARG A 30 -6.47 -4.80 -36.95
C ARG A 30 -7.96 -4.88 -36.56
N ILE A 31 -8.44 -6.05 -36.12
CA ILE A 31 -9.85 -6.26 -35.74
C ILE A 31 -10.12 -5.59 -34.39
N VAL A 32 -9.24 -5.80 -33.41
CA VAL A 32 -9.33 -5.16 -32.07
C VAL A 32 -9.26 -3.65 -32.20
N ARG A 33 -8.30 -3.12 -32.97
CA ARG A 33 -8.15 -1.69 -33.24
C ARG A 33 -9.40 -1.08 -33.91
N GLY A 34 -9.97 -1.78 -34.90
CA GLY A 34 -11.18 -1.33 -35.57
C GLY A 34 -12.40 -1.28 -34.65
N LYS A 35 -12.60 -2.31 -33.83
CA LYS A 35 -13.68 -2.37 -32.83
C LYS A 35 -13.51 -1.28 -31.75
N ALA A 36 -12.30 -1.04 -31.26
CA ALA A 36 -12.01 0.00 -30.28
C ALA A 36 -12.35 1.39 -30.84
N LYS A 37 -11.90 1.72 -32.03
CA LYS A 37 -12.23 3.00 -32.71
C LYS A 37 -13.74 3.21 -32.92
N ALA A 38 -14.45 2.15 -33.34
CA ALA A 38 -15.89 2.20 -33.51
C ALA A 38 -16.63 2.43 -32.17
N MET A 39 -16.18 1.79 -31.11
CA MET A 39 -16.75 1.96 -29.77
C MET A 39 -16.47 3.36 -29.21
N ILE A 40 -15.26 3.91 -29.35
CA ILE A 40 -14.92 5.29 -28.98
C ILE A 40 -15.86 6.29 -29.67
N ALA A 41 -16.11 6.09 -30.96
CA ALA A 41 -17.01 6.96 -31.70
C ALA A 41 -18.47 6.88 -31.21
N LYS A 42 -18.93 5.68 -30.79
CA LYS A 42 -20.28 5.50 -30.24
C LYS A 42 -20.42 6.13 -28.86
N VAL A 43 -19.41 5.98 -27.99
CA VAL A 43 -19.41 6.58 -26.65
C VAL A 43 -19.36 8.11 -26.75
N LYS A 44 -18.51 8.68 -27.62
CA LYS A 44 -18.46 10.14 -27.86
C LYS A 44 -19.78 10.70 -28.42
N LYS A 45 -20.57 9.89 -29.13
CA LYS A 45 -21.90 10.29 -29.65
C LYS A 45 -23.03 10.02 -28.63
N GLY A 46 -22.75 9.49 -27.46
CA GLY A 46 -23.74 9.15 -26.44
C GLY A 46 -24.63 7.93 -26.78
N THR A 47 -24.25 7.12 -27.76
CA THR A 47 -25.00 5.94 -28.21
C THR A 47 -24.51 4.62 -27.60
N ALA A 48 -23.48 4.66 -26.77
CA ALA A 48 -22.99 3.53 -26.00
C ALA A 48 -22.39 4.02 -24.69
N GLU A 49 -22.46 3.18 -23.66
CA GLU A 49 -21.81 3.45 -22.38
C GLU A 49 -20.30 3.13 -22.44
N ARG A 50 -19.53 3.81 -21.59
CA ARG A 50 -18.10 3.54 -21.41
C ARG A 50 -17.89 2.14 -20.83
N PRO A 51 -17.13 1.25 -21.48
CA PRO A 51 -16.95 -0.10 -21.00
C PRO A 51 -16.17 -0.11 -19.68
N SER A 52 -16.68 -0.87 -18.69
CA SER A 52 -15.96 -1.13 -17.44
C SER A 52 -14.75 -2.01 -17.72
N VAL A 53 -13.57 -1.57 -17.32
CA VAL A 53 -12.37 -2.42 -17.27
C VAL A 53 -12.40 -3.15 -15.94
N PRO A 54 -12.24 -4.49 -15.89
CA PRO A 54 -12.02 -5.19 -14.64
C PRO A 54 -10.79 -4.55 -13.97
N GLN A 55 -10.94 -4.02 -12.76
CA GLN A 55 -9.82 -3.47 -12.01
C GLN A 55 -8.82 -4.61 -11.79
N SER A 56 -7.72 -4.55 -12.51
CA SER A 56 -6.51 -5.28 -12.15
C SER A 56 -6.14 -4.81 -10.75
N SER A 57 -6.19 -5.72 -9.78
CA SER A 57 -5.59 -5.52 -8.47
C SER A 57 -4.23 -4.83 -8.62
N ALA A 58 -3.97 -3.85 -7.78
CA ALA A 58 -2.72 -3.10 -7.72
C ALA A 58 -1.51 -4.02 -7.90
N PRO A 59 -0.45 -3.56 -8.59
CA PRO A 59 0.73 -4.39 -8.76
C PRO A 59 1.27 -4.76 -7.39
N ALA A 60 1.28 -6.06 -7.11
CA ALA A 60 2.01 -6.61 -5.99
C ALA A 60 3.45 -6.07 -6.05
N SER A 61 3.97 -5.61 -4.92
CA SER A 61 5.36 -5.24 -4.72
C SER A 61 6.27 -6.21 -5.46
N ALA A 62 7.23 -5.67 -6.20
CA ALA A 62 8.19 -6.46 -6.98
C ALA A 62 8.71 -7.64 -6.15
N PRO A 63 8.67 -8.87 -6.69
CA PRO A 63 9.22 -10.02 -5.99
C PRO A 63 10.71 -9.77 -5.76
N GLY A 64 11.17 -10.04 -4.53
CA GLY A 64 12.59 -10.01 -4.19
C GLY A 64 13.42 -10.89 -5.15
N PRO A 65 14.75 -10.75 -5.18
CA PRO A 65 15.60 -11.48 -6.11
C PRO A 65 15.35 -12.99 -5.97
N LEU A 66 14.97 -13.63 -7.08
CA LEU A 66 14.78 -15.08 -7.18
C LEU A 66 16.08 -15.79 -6.80
N ASP A 67 16.02 -16.64 -5.79
CA ASP A 67 17.15 -17.56 -5.51
C ASP A 67 17.21 -18.64 -6.58
N VAL A 68 18.04 -18.37 -7.57
CA VAL A 68 18.22 -19.19 -8.78
C VAL A 68 18.79 -20.58 -8.44
N SER A 69 19.40 -20.74 -7.26
CA SER A 69 20.04 -22.00 -6.83
C SER A 69 19.04 -23.08 -6.41
N SER A 70 17.81 -22.71 -6.11
CA SER A 70 16.73 -23.60 -5.64
C SER A 70 15.77 -24.06 -6.74
N LEU A 71 15.94 -23.59 -7.98
CA LEU A 71 15.03 -23.89 -9.09
C LEU A 71 15.19 -25.32 -9.62
N SER A 72 14.07 -25.97 -9.96
CA SER A 72 14.09 -27.22 -10.70
C SER A 72 14.74 -27.01 -12.09
N LYS A 73 15.22 -28.09 -12.72
CA LYS A 73 15.82 -27.97 -14.06
C LYS A 73 14.87 -27.42 -15.13
N GLU A 74 13.59 -27.68 -14.98
CA GLU A 74 12.54 -27.19 -15.89
C GLU A 74 12.25 -25.70 -15.65
N ASP A 75 12.17 -25.28 -14.39
CA ASP A 75 12.00 -23.90 -14.00
C ASP A 75 13.22 -23.06 -14.39
N MET A 76 14.43 -23.62 -14.26
CA MET A 76 15.65 -22.99 -14.71
C MET A 76 15.64 -22.75 -16.23
N VAL A 77 15.17 -23.72 -17.03
CA VAL A 77 14.98 -23.52 -18.48
C VAL A 77 14.02 -22.38 -18.74
N SER A 78 12.86 -22.37 -18.07
CA SER A 78 11.84 -21.31 -18.22
C SER A 78 12.38 -19.93 -17.83
N TYR A 79 13.13 -19.84 -16.72
CA TYR A 79 13.82 -18.62 -16.29
C TYR A 79 14.80 -18.11 -17.35
N LEU A 80 15.70 -18.98 -17.84
CA LEU A 80 16.71 -18.63 -18.82
C LEU A 80 16.11 -18.24 -20.18
N VAL A 81 15.01 -18.89 -20.59
CA VAL A 81 14.28 -18.52 -21.82
C VAL A 81 13.73 -17.10 -21.70
N ASN A 82 13.10 -16.77 -20.59
CA ASN A 82 12.57 -15.42 -20.37
C ASN A 82 13.67 -14.37 -20.36
N LYS A 83 14.78 -14.60 -19.66
CA LYS A 83 15.95 -13.71 -19.66
C LYS A 83 16.53 -13.50 -21.06
N GLY A 84 16.70 -14.59 -21.82
CA GLY A 84 17.22 -14.50 -23.17
C GLY A 84 16.27 -13.85 -24.20
N LEU A 85 14.95 -13.90 -23.96
CA LEU A 85 13.95 -13.18 -24.76
C LEU A 85 13.94 -11.68 -24.44
N ASP A 86 14.20 -11.32 -23.20
CA ASP A 86 14.29 -9.93 -22.71
C ASP A 86 15.63 -9.26 -23.08
N GLY A 87 16.54 -10.00 -23.76
CA GLY A 87 17.82 -9.48 -24.26
C GLY A 87 19.05 -9.87 -23.45
N ASP A 88 18.89 -10.47 -22.27
CA ASP A 88 19.96 -10.85 -21.36
C ASP A 88 20.51 -12.23 -21.68
N MET A 89 21.23 -12.32 -22.81
CA MET A 89 21.86 -13.57 -23.27
C MET A 89 23.08 -13.99 -22.43
N ASP A 90 23.64 -13.07 -21.66
CA ASP A 90 24.85 -13.38 -20.85
C ASP A 90 24.46 -14.29 -19.68
N VAL A 91 23.29 -14.10 -19.07
CA VAL A 91 22.75 -15.01 -18.04
C VAL A 91 22.53 -16.41 -18.61
N VAL A 92 22.02 -16.52 -19.84
CA VAL A 92 21.84 -17.81 -20.51
C VAL A 92 23.19 -18.51 -20.79
N ASN A 93 24.22 -17.75 -21.17
CA ASN A 93 25.55 -18.28 -21.46
C ASN A 93 26.29 -18.66 -20.18
N ALA A 94 26.08 -17.96 -19.07
CA ALA A 94 26.71 -18.23 -17.77
C ALA A 94 26.16 -19.47 -17.06
N CYS A 95 25.06 -20.06 -17.54
CA CYS A 95 24.51 -21.27 -16.93
C CYS A 95 25.49 -22.45 -17.06
N GLU A 96 25.91 -23.04 -15.94
CA GLU A 96 26.88 -24.14 -15.88
C GLU A 96 26.34 -25.46 -16.46
N ASP A 97 25.02 -25.73 -16.24
CA ASP A 97 24.39 -26.95 -16.77
C ASP A 97 24.23 -26.85 -18.29
N LYS A 98 25.07 -27.60 -19.02
CA LYS A 98 25.09 -27.63 -20.50
C LYS A 98 23.74 -28.06 -21.11
N ILE A 99 22.99 -28.95 -20.41
CA ILE A 99 21.70 -29.47 -20.90
C ILE A 99 20.64 -28.39 -20.77
N VAL A 100 20.55 -27.74 -19.59
CA VAL A 100 19.61 -26.65 -19.32
C VAL A 100 19.88 -25.49 -20.28
N ARG A 101 21.14 -25.08 -20.41
CA ARG A 101 21.56 -24.01 -21.33
C ARG A 101 21.22 -24.33 -22.80
N GLY A 102 21.44 -25.58 -23.24
CA GLY A 102 21.09 -26.00 -24.58
C GLY A 102 19.58 -25.97 -24.85
N LYS A 103 18.78 -26.48 -23.92
CA LYS A 103 17.31 -26.43 -24.00
C LYS A 103 16.79 -24.99 -24.02
N ALA A 104 17.32 -24.11 -23.16
CA ALA A 104 16.95 -22.72 -23.13
C ALA A 104 17.22 -22.01 -24.47
N LYS A 105 18.42 -22.15 -25.03
CA LYS A 105 18.77 -21.58 -26.35
C LYS A 105 17.88 -22.09 -27.47
N ALA A 106 17.58 -23.38 -27.50
CA ALA A 106 16.69 -23.96 -28.51
C ALA A 106 15.25 -23.40 -28.37
N MET A 107 14.77 -23.23 -27.15
CA MET A 107 13.43 -22.67 -26.89
C MET A 107 13.36 -21.18 -27.27
N ILE A 108 14.36 -20.37 -26.93
CA ILE A 108 14.47 -18.97 -27.35
C ILE A 108 14.32 -18.83 -28.87
N VAL A 109 15.02 -19.69 -29.64
CA VAL A 109 14.92 -19.68 -31.10
C VAL A 109 13.51 -20.05 -31.57
N LYS A 110 12.86 -21.03 -30.95
CA LYS A 110 11.50 -21.44 -31.29
C LYS A 110 10.49 -20.35 -31.00
N VAL A 111 10.59 -19.67 -29.84
CA VAL A 111 9.71 -18.56 -29.46
C VAL A 111 9.94 -17.38 -30.42
N LYS A 112 11.17 -17.00 -30.72
CA LYS A 112 11.48 -15.94 -31.71
C LYS A 112 10.96 -16.24 -33.10
N LYS A 113 10.88 -17.51 -33.49
CA LYS A 113 10.28 -17.94 -34.78
C LYS A 113 8.75 -18.11 -34.74
N GLY A 114 8.10 -17.88 -33.59
CA GLY A 114 6.67 -18.05 -33.43
C GLY A 114 6.19 -19.51 -33.42
N THR A 115 7.11 -20.49 -33.31
CA THR A 115 6.79 -21.93 -33.28
C THR A 115 6.61 -22.52 -31.87
N ALA A 116 6.78 -21.70 -30.81
CA ALA A 116 6.51 -22.05 -29.43
C ALA A 116 6.04 -20.80 -28.66
N GLU A 117 5.22 -21.00 -27.63
CA GLU A 117 4.81 -19.93 -26.73
C GLU A 117 5.91 -19.63 -25.69
N ARG A 118 5.94 -18.40 -25.20
CA ARG A 118 6.85 -17.98 -24.13
C ARG A 118 6.46 -18.70 -22.84
N PRO A 119 7.38 -19.47 -22.19
CA PRO A 119 7.06 -20.15 -20.95
C PRO A 119 6.80 -19.15 -19.80
N PRO A 120 5.93 -19.48 -18.83
CA PRO A 120 5.72 -18.64 -17.66
C PRO A 120 7.01 -18.50 -16.86
N MET A 121 7.20 -17.33 -16.22
CA MET A 121 8.30 -17.15 -15.26
C MET A 121 8.09 -18.07 -14.07
N PRO A 122 9.13 -18.79 -13.61
CA PRO A 122 9.02 -19.57 -12.39
C PRO A 122 8.76 -18.64 -11.19
N VAL A 123 7.74 -18.98 -10.42
CA VAL A 123 7.46 -18.33 -9.15
C VAL A 123 8.26 -19.07 -8.09
N SER A 124 9.01 -18.38 -7.24
CA SER A 124 9.72 -19.02 -6.13
C SER A 124 8.70 -19.67 -5.19
N THR A 125 8.49 -20.97 -5.35
CA THR A 125 7.78 -21.75 -4.35
C THR A 125 8.80 -22.18 -3.29
N ILE A 126 8.67 -21.64 -2.09
CA ILE A 126 9.20 -22.28 -0.89
C ILE A 126 8.63 -23.71 -0.90
N PRO A 127 9.41 -24.77 -0.71
CA PRO A 127 8.92 -26.14 -0.77
C PRO A 127 7.85 -26.34 0.30
N SER A 128 6.58 -26.31 -0.10
CA SER A 128 5.51 -26.85 0.72
C SER A 128 5.60 -28.37 0.60
N ASN A 129 5.92 -29.06 1.68
CA ASN A 129 5.75 -30.49 1.80
C ASN A 129 4.36 -30.87 1.28
N ALA A 130 4.32 -31.84 0.35
CA ALA A 130 3.11 -32.36 -0.20
C ALA A 130 2.19 -32.85 0.95
N VAL A 131 1.13 -32.11 1.21
CA VAL A 131 -0.01 -32.56 2.01
C VAL A 131 -1.15 -32.88 1.07
N ASP A 132 -1.60 -34.11 1.19
CA ASP A 132 -2.71 -34.76 0.55
C ASP A 132 -3.96 -33.84 0.46
N THR A 133 -4.50 -33.67 -0.76
CA THR A 133 -5.70 -32.88 -1.01
C THR A 133 -6.97 -33.65 -0.66
N SER A 134 -7.17 -33.95 0.62
CA SER A 134 -8.48 -34.19 1.18
C SER A 134 -8.93 -32.90 1.88
N LYS A 135 -10.01 -32.32 1.40
CA LYS A 135 -10.74 -31.15 1.91
C LYS A 135 -10.52 -30.91 3.42
N GLU A 136 -9.43 -30.26 3.78
CA GLU A 136 -9.33 -29.52 5.02
C GLU A 136 -9.52 -28.06 4.67
N GLU A 137 -10.56 -27.47 5.20
CA GLU A 137 -10.76 -26.03 5.25
C GLU A 137 -9.45 -25.43 5.77
N ILE A 138 -8.82 -24.59 4.95
CA ILE A 138 -7.69 -23.75 5.37
C ILE A 138 -8.18 -23.07 6.63
N PRO A 139 -7.58 -23.32 7.82
CA PRO A 139 -7.96 -22.56 9.00
C PRO A 139 -7.76 -21.11 8.61
N SER A 140 -8.85 -20.35 8.61
CA SER A 140 -8.78 -18.91 8.49
C SER A 140 -7.77 -18.48 9.53
N VAL A 141 -6.59 -18.02 9.08
CA VAL A 141 -5.63 -17.36 9.97
C VAL A 141 -6.47 -16.28 10.63
N GLU A 142 -6.76 -16.46 11.92
CA GLU A 142 -7.47 -15.45 12.69
C GLU A 142 -6.65 -14.18 12.54
N VAL A 143 -7.10 -13.31 11.64
CA VAL A 143 -6.47 -12.05 11.34
C VAL A 143 -6.47 -11.27 12.65
N ASN A 144 -5.30 -11.20 13.26
CA ASN A 144 -4.93 -10.31 14.35
C ASN A 144 -6.04 -10.12 15.38
N LYS A 145 -5.94 -10.79 16.49
CA LYS A 145 -6.89 -10.74 17.58
C LYS A 145 -6.97 -9.32 18.14
N VAL A 146 -7.88 -8.53 17.58
CA VAL A 146 -8.16 -7.18 18.10
C VAL A 146 -8.85 -7.34 19.44
N ILE A 147 -8.17 -6.94 20.51
CA ILE A 147 -8.66 -7.09 21.89
C ILE A 147 -9.13 -5.77 22.50
N ASN A 148 -9.55 -4.81 21.65
CA ASN A 148 -10.01 -3.49 22.09
C ASN A 148 -11.01 -3.53 23.26
N PRO A 149 -12.06 -4.37 23.27
CA PRO A 149 -13.02 -4.37 24.37
C PRO A 149 -12.38 -4.74 25.73
N LYS A 150 -11.58 -5.80 25.74
CA LYS A 150 -10.89 -6.26 26.96
C LYS A 150 -9.93 -5.21 27.51
N VAL A 151 -9.12 -4.62 26.63
CA VAL A 151 -8.14 -3.61 27.04
C VAL A 151 -8.84 -2.34 27.51
N ARG A 152 -9.96 -1.97 26.90
CA ARG A 152 -10.78 -0.84 27.33
C ARG A 152 -11.28 -1.00 28.78
N GLU A 153 -11.82 -2.17 29.12
CA GLU A 153 -12.25 -2.48 30.49
C GLU A 153 -11.09 -2.35 31.47
N MET A 154 -9.91 -2.89 31.13
CA MET A 154 -8.71 -2.80 31.96
C MET A 154 -8.20 -1.35 32.14
N ILE A 155 -8.30 -0.53 31.08
CA ILE A 155 -7.97 0.90 31.17
C ILE A 155 -8.94 1.60 32.08
N GLU A 156 -10.25 1.37 31.95
CA GLU A 156 -11.27 2.02 32.75
C GLU A 156 -11.18 1.63 34.23
N GLU A 157 -10.84 0.38 34.53
CA GLU A 157 -10.58 -0.08 35.92
C GLU A 157 -9.38 0.64 36.54
N LYS A 158 -8.29 0.80 35.81
CA LYS A 158 -7.04 1.39 36.32
C LYS A 158 -7.02 2.91 36.26
N PHE A 159 -7.65 3.50 35.26
CA PHE A 159 -7.73 4.95 34.99
C PHE A 159 -9.18 5.38 34.78
N PRO A 160 -10.00 5.41 35.84
CA PRO A 160 -11.43 5.70 35.71
C PRO A 160 -11.71 7.03 35.03
N GLY A 161 -12.73 7.07 34.16
CA GLY A 161 -13.20 8.27 33.49
C GLY A 161 -12.27 8.78 32.38
N THR A 162 -11.34 7.96 31.88
CA THR A 162 -10.43 8.36 30.79
C THR A 162 -10.89 7.88 29.42
N THR A 163 -11.79 6.88 29.39
CA THR A 163 -12.30 6.33 28.12
C THR A 163 -13.55 7.09 27.67
N ILE A 164 -13.66 7.28 26.36
CA ILE A 164 -14.81 7.85 25.68
C ILE A 164 -15.50 6.73 24.91
N ASP A 165 -16.83 6.74 24.85
CA ASP A 165 -17.58 5.71 24.15
C ASP A 165 -17.31 5.71 22.64
N ASN A 166 -16.78 4.60 22.15
CA ASN A 166 -16.52 4.37 20.73
C ASN A 166 -16.59 2.86 20.45
N GLU A 167 -17.43 2.46 19.49
CA GLU A 167 -17.65 1.03 19.19
C GLU A 167 -16.45 0.36 18.48
N LYS A 168 -15.63 1.13 17.79
CA LYS A 168 -14.60 0.59 16.88
C LYS A 168 -13.19 0.62 17.46
N ALA A 169 -12.89 1.55 18.34
CA ALA A 169 -11.55 1.77 18.88
C ALA A 169 -11.62 2.21 20.34
N ILE A 170 -10.48 2.20 21.02
CA ILE A 170 -10.36 2.74 22.37
C ILE A 170 -10.10 4.24 22.25
N GLN A 171 -11.12 5.06 22.53
CA GLN A 171 -10.97 6.50 22.50
C GLN A 171 -10.67 7.03 23.91
N LEU A 172 -9.63 7.87 24.03
CA LEU A 172 -9.14 8.38 25.31
C LEU A 172 -9.11 9.90 25.34
N HIS A 173 -9.24 10.45 26.54
CA HIS A 173 -8.91 11.85 26.81
C HIS A 173 -7.38 12.07 26.76
N PRO A 174 -6.89 13.18 26.17
CA PRO A 174 -5.46 13.41 25.96
C PRO A 174 -4.65 13.51 27.26
N GLU A 175 -5.24 14.03 28.34
CA GLU A 175 -4.53 14.39 29.58
C GLU A 175 -3.78 13.23 30.23
N ARG A 176 -4.32 12.01 30.16
CA ARG A 176 -3.75 10.81 30.79
C ARG A 176 -3.05 9.90 29.81
N TRP A 177 -2.92 10.31 28.54
CA TRP A 177 -2.38 9.46 27.49
C TRP A 177 -0.97 8.92 27.79
N PHE A 178 -0.07 9.75 28.28
CA PHE A 178 1.29 9.33 28.58
C PHE A 178 1.33 8.23 29.67
N ASP A 179 0.55 8.37 30.72
CA ASP A 179 0.48 7.38 31.83
C ASP A 179 -0.10 6.07 31.33
N ILE A 180 -1.19 6.14 30.56
CA ILE A 180 -1.85 4.96 29.97
C ILE A 180 -0.90 4.25 29.01
N ALA A 181 -0.24 4.98 28.12
CA ALA A 181 0.72 4.44 27.16
C ALA A 181 1.90 3.75 27.86
N SER A 182 2.43 4.38 28.91
CA SER A 182 3.50 3.79 29.72
C SER A 182 3.04 2.49 30.39
N TRP A 183 1.81 2.48 30.92
CA TRP A 183 1.25 1.28 31.53
C TRP A 183 0.99 0.19 30.49
N LEU A 184 0.39 0.49 29.35
CA LEU A 184 0.13 -0.47 28.26
C LEU A 184 1.39 -1.19 27.80
N LYS A 185 2.52 -0.49 27.77
CA LYS A 185 3.81 -1.07 27.41
C LYS A 185 4.36 -1.99 28.49
N ASN A 186 4.22 -1.62 29.78
CA ASN A 186 4.90 -2.31 30.89
C ASN A 186 4.03 -3.38 31.56
N GLU A 187 2.71 -3.38 31.33
CA GLU A 187 1.79 -4.37 31.91
C GLU A 187 2.05 -5.74 31.28
N GLU A 188 2.44 -6.73 32.10
CA GLU A 188 2.89 -8.04 31.62
C GLU A 188 1.83 -8.79 30.80
N SER A 189 0.56 -8.61 31.13
CA SER A 189 -0.58 -9.24 30.44
C SER A 189 -0.90 -8.62 29.11
N LEU A 190 -0.41 -7.41 28.83
CA LEU A 190 -0.66 -6.63 27.62
C LEU A 190 0.60 -6.47 26.77
N PHE A 191 1.65 -5.99 27.37
CA PHE A 191 2.99 -5.82 26.81
C PHE A 191 3.01 -5.26 25.38
N PHE A 192 2.41 -4.08 25.17
CA PHE A 192 2.43 -3.40 23.88
C PHE A 192 3.81 -2.78 23.63
N ASP A 193 4.75 -3.61 23.22
CA ASP A 193 6.15 -3.23 23.01
C ASP A 193 6.37 -2.50 21.67
N SER A 194 5.44 -2.60 20.71
CA SER A 194 5.58 -2.04 19.39
C SER A 194 4.46 -1.06 19.03
N LEU A 195 4.83 0.19 18.70
CA LEU A 195 3.97 1.14 18.01
C LEU A 195 4.14 0.92 16.51
N GLN A 196 3.14 0.34 15.85
CA GLN A 196 3.18 0.02 14.42
C GLN A 196 2.97 1.25 13.55
N CYS A 197 2.06 2.12 13.97
CA CYS A 197 1.73 3.34 13.27
C CYS A 197 1.15 4.37 14.23
N GLN A 198 1.48 5.63 14.01
CA GLN A 198 0.76 6.77 14.56
C GLN A 198 0.46 7.72 13.39
N MET A 199 -0.77 8.20 13.31
CA MET A 199 -1.20 9.12 12.27
C MET A 199 -2.15 10.18 12.83
N GLY A 200 -2.12 11.35 12.23
CA GLY A 200 -3.11 12.40 12.48
C GLY A 200 -4.19 12.40 11.40
N ILE A 201 -5.41 12.77 11.78
CA ILE A 201 -6.55 12.89 10.87
C ILE A 201 -7.35 14.13 11.25
N ASP A 202 -7.75 14.91 10.26
CA ASP A 202 -8.77 15.93 10.42
C ASP A 202 -10.14 15.28 10.24
N VAL A 203 -10.85 15.07 11.36
CA VAL A 203 -12.17 14.43 11.36
C VAL A 203 -13.31 15.40 11.01
N GLY A 204 -13.02 16.68 10.89
CA GLY A 204 -14.01 17.73 10.70
C GLY A 204 -14.52 18.28 12.05
N ASP A 205 -15.58 19.09 12.01
CA ASP A 205 -16.23 19.70 13.19
C ASP A 205 -15.24 20.34 14.16
N GLU A 206 -14.20 20.99 13.61
CA GLU A 206 -13.09 21.62 14.35
C GLU A 206 -12.26 20.66 15.22
N ASN A 207 -12.30 19.36 14.94
CA ASN A 207 -11.57 18.36 15.68
C ASN A 207 -10.47 17.70 14.83
N LEU A 208 -9.33 17.44 15.49
CA LEU A 208 -8.23 16.62 15.00
C LEU A 208 -8.15 15.35 15.85
N GLU A 209 -7.78 14.26 15.23
CA GLU A 209 -7.64 12.97 15.90
C GLU A 209 -6.24 12.40 15.64
N SER A 210 -5.59 11.93 16.69
CA SER A 210 -4.37 11.13 16.61
C SER A 210 -4.71 9.68 16.89
N ARG A 211 -4.31 8.78 15.99
CA ARG A 211 -4.53 7.32 16.08
C ARG A 211 -3.21 6.61 16.31
N TYR A 212 -3.24 5.64 17.19
CA TYR A 212 -2.09 4.82 17.55
C TYR A 212 -2.44 3.35 17.39
N ASN A 213 -1.73 2.65 16.52
CA ASN A 213 -1.85 1.20 16.36
C ASN A 213 -0.74 0.53 17.14
N LEU A 214 -1.09 -0.12 18.22
CA LEU A 214 -0.17 -0.81 19.12
C LEU A 214 -0.23 -2.32 18.90
N HIS A 215 0.92 -2.95 18.96
CA HIS A 215 1.09 -4.40 18.83
C HIS A 215 1.95 -4.94 19.97
N SER A 216 1.56 -6.09 20.49
CA SER A 216 2.39 -6.88 21.36
C SER A 216 3.00 -8.04 20.59
N MET A 217 4.31 -8.02 20.38
CA MET A 217 5.01 -9.12 19.72
C MET A 217 5.04 -10.38 20.58
N LYS A 218 4.96 -10.22 21.91
CA LYS A 218 4.95 -11.35 22.86
C LYS A 218 3.63 -12.11 22.85
N HIS A 219 2.51 -11.39 22.77
CA HIS A 219 1.16 -11.95 22.90
C HIS A 219 0.38 -11.99 21.58
N ASP A 220 0.97 -11.48 20.49
CA ASP A 220 0.38 -11.43 19.14
C ASP A 220 -1.03 -10.85 19.14
N HIS A 221 -1.18 -9.68 19.76
CA HIS A 221 -2.45 -8.96 19.77
C HIS A 221 -2.28 -7.47 19.45
N TYR A 222 -3.35 -6.86 18.95
CA TYR A 222 -3.37 -5.49 18.46
C TYR A 222 -4.48 -4.68 19.11
N ILE A 223 -4.23 -3.38 19.28
CA ILE A 223 -5.25 -2.40 19.66
C ILE A 223 -5.09 -1.13 18.84
N GLU A 224 -6.20 -0.41 18.69
CA GLU A 224 -6.23 0.95 18.16
C GLU A 224 -6.68 1.92 19.25
N ILE A 225 -5.83 2.90 19.54
CA ILE A 225 -6.13 4.02 20.45
C ILE A 225 -6.40 5.26 19.61
N ARG A 226 -7.43 6.02 19.98
CA ARG A 226 -7.76 7.31 19.37
C ARG A 226 -7.79 8.40 20.41
N ILE A 227 -7.23 9.55 20.06
CA ILE A 227 -7.23 10.73 20.90
C ILE A 227 -7.71 11.90 20.05
N THR A 228 -8.86 12.46 20.41
CA THR A 228 -9.45 13.60 19.72
C THR A 228 -9.16 14.87 20.50
N VAL A 229 -8.73 15.90 19.78
CA VAL A 229 -8.45 17.24 20.33
C VAL A 229 -9.07 18.31 19.42
N SER A 230 -9.43 19.46 20.02
CA SER A 230 -9.91 20.59 19.22
C SER A 230 -8.77 21.21 18.40
N ARG A 231 -9.07 21.71 17.19
CA ARG A 231 -8.12 22.49 16.38
C ARG A 231 -7.57 23.71 17.09
N SER A 232 -8.38 24.35 17.95
CA SER A 232 -7.96 25.53 18.70
C SER A 232 -7.03 25.19 19.87
N ASN A 233 -7.01 23.95 20.34
CA ASN A 233 -6.14 23.46 21.42
C ASN A 233 -5.69 22.02 21.10
N SER A 234 -4.91 21.89 20.03
CA SER A 234 -4.46 20.59 19.50
C SER A 234 -3.20 20.08 20.21
N LYS A 235 -3.33 19.78 21.53
CA LYS A 235 -2.22 19.35 22.39
C LYS A 235 -2.41 17.91 22.86
N ILE A 236 -1.42 17.06 22.62
CA ILE A 236 -1.39 15.66 23.06
C ILE A 236 -0.04 15.38 23.72
N PRO A 237 0.02 14.69 24.87
CA PRO A 237 1.31 14.26 25.42
C PRO A 237 2.08 13.36 24.46
N SER A 238 3.36 13.66 24.24
CA SER A 238 4.27 12.85 23.40
C SER A 238 4.54 11.50 24.05
N VAL A 239 4.58 10.46 23.23
CA VAL A 239 4.95 9.09 23.62
C VAL A 239 6.31 8.64 23.05
N GLU A 240 7.11 9.57 22.51
CA GLU A 240 8.44 9.27 21.95
C GLU A 240 9.41 8.64 22.95
N LYS A 241 9.24 8.92 24.26
CA LYS A 241 10.03 8.31 25.32
C LYS A 241 9.61 6.88 25.63
N ILE A 242 8.38 6.52 25.27
CA ILE A 242 7.82 5.18 25.44
C ILE A 242 8.17 4.32 24.21
N TRP A 243 7.80 4.78 23.03
CA TRP A 243 8.13 4.14 21.76
C TRP A 243 8.96 5.09 20.89
N ARG A 244 10.21 4.76 20.70
CA ARG A 244 11.15 5.63 19.98
C ARG A 244 10.73 6.01 18.58
N ILE A 245 10.01 5.15 17.89
CA ILE A 245 9.49 5.38 16.55
C ILE A 245 8.47 6.54 16.50
N ALA A 246 7.79 6.82 17.62
CA ALA A 246 6.83 7.92 17.71
C ALA A 246 7.46 9.29 17.40
N ASP A 247 8.77 9.48 17.65
CA ASP A 247 9.50 10.70 17.29
C ASP A 247 9.17 11.17 15.85
N TRP A 248 9.28 10.27 14.88
CA TRP A 248 9.04 10.61 13.47
C TRP A 248 7.57 10.76 13.14
N PHE A 249 6.72 9.91 13.65
CA PHE A 249 5.27 9.98 13.41
C PHE A 249 4.64 11.23 14.03
N GLU A 250 5.05 11.61 15.24
CA GLU A 250 4.57 12.80 15.92
C GLU A 250 5.01 14.07 15.18
N ARG A 251 6.25 14.11 14.66
CA ARG A 251 6.74 15.22 13.85
C ARG A 251 5.99 15.32 12.52
N GLU A 252 5.73 14.22 11.83
CA GLU A 252 4.93 14.21 10.61
C GLU A 252 3.51 14.74 10.88
N THR A 253 2.86 14.24 11.93
CA THR A 253 1.52 14.67 12.33
C THR A 253 1.49 16.16 12.72
N TYR A 254 2.52 16.64 13.41
CA TYR A 254 2.70 18.06 13.69
C TYR A 254 2.85 18.84 12.40
N ASP A 255 3.71 18.41 11.50
CA ASP A 255 4.02 19.12 10.26
C ASP A 255 2.79 19.26 9.34
N MET A 256 1.96 18.21 9.27
CA MET A 256 0.82 18.18 8.36
C MET A 256 -0.48 18.75 8.95
N LEU A 257 -0.69 18.59 10.26
CA LEU A 257 -1.96 18.92 10.93
C LEU A 257 -1.83 19.92 12.08
N GLY A 258 -0.61 20.17 12.58
CA GLY A 258 -0.37 21.08 13.69
C GLY A 258 -0.86 20.53 15.04
N ILE A 259 -0.82 19.23 15.26
CA ILE A 259 -1.01 18.64 16.57
C ILE A 259 0.29 18.79 17.34
N GLU A 260 0.27 19.53 18.46
CA GLU A 260 1.43 19.78 19.30
C GLU A 260 1.63 18.62 20.29
N PHE A 261 2.73 17.89 20.15
CA PHE A 261 3.07 16.78 21.05
C PHE A 261 3.89 17.27 22.24
N ILE A 262 3.23 17.44 23.37
CA ILE A 262 3.83 18.05 24.57
C ILE A 262 4.89 17.11 25.18
N GLY A 263 6.08 17.64 25.39
CA GLY A 263 7.21 16.87 25.94
C GLY A 263 8.03 16.11 24.91
N HIS A 264 7.70 16.26 23.63
CA HIS A 264 8.56 15.81 22.55
C HIS A 264 9.89 16.60 22.57
N ARG A 265 11.02 15.90 22.36
CA ARG A 265 12.35 16.51 22.51
C ARG A 265 12.74 17.47 21.38
N ASP A 266 12.22 17.28 20.16
CA ASP A 266 12.60 18.03 18.96
C ASP A 266 11.41 18.10 17.98
N LEU A 267 10.33 18.77 18.42
CA LEU A 267 9.10 18.91 17.62
C LEU A 267 9.27 20.02 16.59
N ARG A 268 9.72 19.66 15.40
CA ARG A 268 9.88 20.54 14.24
C ARG A 268 9.39 19.87 12.97
N ARG A 269 9.12 20.66 11.94
CA ARG A 269 8.71 20.14 10.64
C ARG A 269 9.77 19.20 10.06
N ILE A 270 9.33 18.19 9.27
CA ILE A 270 10.20 17.20 8.61
C ILE A 270 9.92 17.05 7.11
N LEU A 271 8.73 17.39 6.65
CA LEU A 271 8.33 17.28 5.25
C LEU A 271 8.31 18.65 4.56
N LEU A 272 7.85 19.67 5.28
CA LEU A 272 7.79 21.04 4.79
C LEU A 272 8.95 21.88 5.33
N PRO A 273 9.30 22.99 4.66
CA PRO A 273 10.21 23.99 5.20
C PRO A 273 9.73 24.54 6.55
N GLU A 274 10.67 24.97 7.40
CA GLU A 274 10.34 25.46 8.74
C GLU A 274 9.44 26.70 8.73
N ASP A 275 9.56 27.52 7.71
CA ASP A 275 8.81 28.76 7.49
C ASP A 275 7.53 28.58 6.65
N TRP A 276 7.14 27.34 6.38
CA TRP A 276 5.89 27.07 5.68
C TRP A 276 4.68 27.50 6.51
N GLU A 277 3.77 28.25 5.90
CA GLU A 277 2.56 28.72 6.57
C GLU A 277 1.41 27.71 6.48
N GLY A 278 0.79 27.43 7.63
CA GLY A 278 -0.38 26.56 7.73
C GLY A 278 -0.05 25.06 7.81
N TRP A 279 -1.10 24.25 7.68
CA TRP A 279 -1.11 22.81 7.91
C TRP A 279 -1.83 22.10 6.76
N PRO A 280 -1.11 21.55 5.76
CA PRO A 280 -1.68 21.14 4.48
C PRO A 280 -2.74 20.04 4.54
N LEU A 281 -2.76 19.20 5.56
CA LEU A 281 -3.77 18.13 5.69
C LEU A 281 -4.99 18.54 6.51
N ARG A 282 -5.08 19.79 6.96
CA ARG A 282 -6.33 20.31 7.53
C ARG A 282 -7.34 20.61 6.43
N LYS A 283 -8.61 20.31 6.67
CA LYS A 283 -9.71 20.57 5.72
C LYS A 283 -9.95 22.06 5.44
N ASP A 284 -9.55 22.93 6.36
CA ASP A 284 -9.65 24.38 6.25
C ASP A 284 -8.38 25.03 5.70
N TYR A 285 -7.37 24.24 5.34
CA TYR A 285 -6.12 24.76 4.77
C TYR A 285 -6.36 25.45 3.42
N GLN A 286 -5.75 26.62 3.26
CA GLN A 286 -5.70 27.36 2.01
C GLN A 286 -4.25 27.39 1.52
N GLU A 287 -4.04 26.91 0.31
CA GLU A 287 -2.72 26.91 -0.32
C GLU A 287 -2.22 28.33 -0.53
N GLN A 288 -0.94 28.54 -0.21
CA GLN A 288 -0.25 29.79 -0.50
C GLN A 288 -0.17 29.99 -2.02
N GLU A 289 -0.33 31.23 -2.48
CA GLU A 289 -0.16 31.53 -3.91
C GLU A 289 1.31 31.57 -4.33
N THR A 290 2.17 31.99 -3.41
CA THR A 290 3.62 32.10 -3.65
C THR A 290 4.40 31.67 -2.41
N TYR A 291 5.55 31.06 -2.63
CA TYR A 291 6.53 30.74 -1.59
C TYR A 291 7.89 31.28 -2.02
N HIS A 292 8.49 32.18 -1.24
CA HIS A 292 9.75 32.90 -1.55
C HIS A 292 9.75 33.54 -2.95
N GLY A 293 8.58 34.06 -3.40
CA GLY A 293 8.46 34.71 -4.72
C GLY A 293 8.28 33.71 -5.87
N ILE A 294 8.23 32.41 -5.60
CA ILE A 294 7.94 31.35 -6.56
C ILE A 294 6.45 31.02 -6.47
N VAL A 295 5.77 30.99 -7.62
CA VAL A 295 4.35 30.59 -7.67
C VAL A 295 4.23 29.13 -7.27
N VAL A 296 3.40 28.85 -6.25
CA VAL A 296 3.05 27.49 -5.86
C VAL A 296 2.02 26.97 -6.87
N PRO A 297 2.36 25.95 -7.68
CA PRO A 297 1.41 25.44 -8.67
C PRO A 297 0.23 24.78 -7.94
N LYS A 298 -0.96 25.30 -8.15
CA LYS A 298 -2.18 24.64 -7.66
C LYS A 298 -2.32 23.33 -8.43
N VAL A 299 -2.46 22.22 -7.69
CA VAL A 299 -2.79 20.94 -8.31
C VAL A 299 -4.12 21.12 -9.02
N LYS A 300 -4.13 21.04 -10.35
CA LYS A 300 -5.38 21.06 -11.11
C LYS A 300 -6.21 19.88 -10.66
N GLU A 301 -7.47 20.14 -10.34
CA GLU A 301 -8.42 19.08 -10.01
C GLU A 301 -8.49 18.11 -11.21
N GLY A 302 -8.03 16.90 -10.99
CA GLY A 302 -7.98 15.86 -12.00
C GLY A 302 -6.63 15.83 -12.75
N TRP A 303 -6.12 14.64 -12.91
CA TRP A 303 -5.10 14.36 -13.91
C TRP A 303 -5.80 14.44 -15.30
N GLU A 304 -5.85 15.62 -15.86
CA GLU A 304 -6.24 15.81 -17.24
C GLU A 304 -5.10 15.45 -18.20
#